data_905d3cac67d912d4aa1e6b0600ce660f
#
_entry.id   905d3cac67d912d4aa1e6b0600ce660f
#
_cell.length_a   1.000
_cell.length_b   1.000
_cell.length_c   1.000
_cell.angle_alpha   90.00
_cell.angle_beta   90.00
_cell.angle_gamma   90.00
#
_symmetry.space_group_name_H-M   'P 1'
#
loop_
_entity.id
_entity.type
_entity.pdbx_description
1 polymer ?
#
loop_
_entity_poly.entity_id
_entity_poly.type
_entity_poly.pdbx_seq_one_letter_code
_entity_poly.pdbx_strand_id
1 'polypeptide(L)'
;MRQILAVAGVCGAVALGTFVLQAQGGAAQAPAPAQPPARPAPSADPYATNAVPGATTFPLAAPAGVDSKARDTAPAGAANQGAFDAAAWKFGAATAPPPGAKLWNPAKIKLQQGGKVTGGTLFGATDPSVYCAMANAGYDFIWTEMQHDQREWQAVARMWRTCPTAKAVPGVRVAYTDEREIQHALDAGALVLVVPTVDTVEEAREVVEWTYFPPLGRRSNGGGQAFEAAMWGGVPGGYRATANDNIVLVLMIETLEGVKNAAAIAKVPGVSAIFAASGDLANFSGYRQGQPDYERLVNIVHDAAIGAGVRLCGPLAWRDRPDFSCFQAGSETALIARGAAAELGALANTQGQAEVGPLAVKPR
;
A
#
# COMPACT_ATOMS: atom_id res chain seq x y z
N MET A 1 43.62 59.12 31.40
CA MET A 1 44.56 57.98 31.53
C MET A 1 43.76 56.66 31.44
N ARG A 2 43.86 55.96 30.38
CA ARG A 2 43.86 54.53 30.20
C ARG A 2 43.59 54.22 28.72
N GLN A 3 44.55 53.59 28.14
CA GLN A 3 44.67 53.30 26.75
C GLN A 3 43.71 52.19 26.31
N ILE A 4 43.15 52.34 25.11
CA ILE A 4 42.41 51.32 24.39
C ILE A 4 43.37 50.82 23.30
N LEU A 5 43.75 49.55 23.38
CA LEU A 5 44.51 48.85 22.29
C LEU A 5 43.50 48.52 21.17
N ALA A 6 43.81 49.02 19.99
CA ALA A 6 43.21 48.59 18.75
C ALA A 6 44.06 47.46 18.13
N VAL A 7 43.43 46.33 17.85
CA VAL A 7 44.04 45.24 17.06
C VAL A 7 43.62 45.44 15.62
N ALA A 8 44.59 45.72 14.77
CA ALA A 8 44.42 45.83 13.33
C ALA A 8 44.37 44.41 12.70
N GLY A 9 43.26 44.08 12.06
CA GLY A 9 43.16 42.89 11.21
C GLY A 9 43.60 43.22 9.79
N VAL A 10 44.52 42.46 9.31
CA VAL A 10 45.05 42.56 7.93
C VAL A 10 44.08 41.90 6.96
N CYS A 11 43.47 42.69 6.08
CA CYS A 11 42.74 42.18 4.90
C CYS A 11 43.73 41.89 3.77
N GLY A 12 43.95 40.62 3.47
CA GLY A 12 44.62 40.20 2.26
C GLY A 12 43.69 40.24 1.05
N ALA A 13 43.96 41.13 0.12
CA ALA A 13 43.27 41.18 -1.16
C ALA A 13 43.79 40.07 -2.08
N VAL A 14 42.90 39.14 -2.47
CA VAL A 14 43.18 38.18 -3.55
C VAL A 14 42.68 38.78 -4.85
N ALA A 15 43.59 39.09 -5.76
CA ALA A 15 43.29 39.56 -7.11
C ALA A 15 42.67 38.41 -7.95
N LEU A 16 41.47 38.59 -8.41
CA LEU A 16 40.83 37.76 -9.41
C LEU A 16 41.36 38.14 -10.80
N GLY A 17 42.26 37.29 -11.32
CA GLY A 17 42.66 37.35 -12.73
C GLY A 17 41.57 36.74 -13.61
N THR A 18 40.94 37.54 -14.40
CA THR A 18 40.05 37.12 -15.50
C THR A 18 40.85 36.53 -16.64
N PHE A 19 40.87 35.20 -16.77
CA PHE A 19 41.29 34.56 -18.01
C PHE A 19 40.08 34.41 -18.92
N VAL A 20 40.05 35.18 -19.99
CA VAL A 20 39.15 34.97 -21.13
C VAL A 20 39.77 33.89 -22.02
N LEU A 21 39.31 32.67 -21.93
CA LEU A 21 39.57 31.65 -22.94
C LEU A 21 38.48 31.70 -24.00
N GLN A 22 38.81 32.18 -25.17
CA GLN A 22 38.03 32.02 -26.38
C GLN A 22 38.17 30.58 -26.86
N ALA A 23 37.19 29.73 -26.60
CA ALA A 23 37.11 28.41 -27.21
C ALA A 23 36.12 28.47 -28.37
N GLN A 24 36.65 28.55 -29.57
CA GLN A 24 35.96 28.12 -30.79
C GLN A 24 36.03 26.57 -30.79
N GLY A 25 34.84 25.94 -30.67
CA GLY A 25 34.80 24.49 -30.77
C GLY A 25 33.33 24.07 -30.92
N GLY A 26 33.00 23.56 -32.11
CA GLY A 26 31.68 23.13 -32.48
C GLY A 26 31.02 22.21 -31.43
N ALA A 27 29.80 22.49 -31.13
CA ALA A 27 28.94 21.65 -30.31
C ALA A 27 28.72 20.30 -31.02
N ALA A 28 29.46 19.29 -30.64
CA ALA A 28 29.12 17.92 -30.93
C ALA A 28 27.85 17.60 -30.10
N GLN A 29 26.75 17.38 -30.77
CA GLN A 29 25.51 16.90 -30.15
C GLN A 29 25.83 15.59 -29.43
N ALA A 30 25.59 15.54 -28.12
CA ALA A 30 25.66 14.30 -27.35
C ALA A 30 24.68 13.28 -27.99
N PRO A 31 25.09 12.03 -28.15
CA PRO A 31 24.19 10.99 -28.63
C PRO A 31 22.99 10.89 -27.69
N ALA A 32 21.81 10.79 -28.27
CA ALA A 32 20.58 10.55 -27.53
C ALA A 32 20.74 9.30 -26.62
N PRO A 33 20.25 9.29 -25.40
CA PRO A 33 20.30 8.12 -24.53
C PRO A 33 19.68 6.94 -25.30
N ALA A 34 20.43 5.81 -25.30
CA ALA A 34 19.98 4.58 -25.90
C ALA A 34 18.62 4.20 -25.27
N GLN A 35 17.62 3.97 -26.10
CA GLN A 35 16.37 3.42 -25.64
C GLN A 35 16.65 2.10 -24.89
N PRO A 36 16.01 1.86 -23.73
CA PRO A 36 16.10 0.56 -23.09
C PRO A 36 15.66 -0.51 -24.09
N PRO A 37 16.31 -1.69 -24.05
CA PRO A 37 15.92 -2.77 -24.95
C PRO A 37 14.42 -3.05 -24.80
N ALA A 38 13.74 -3.15 -25.93
CA ALA A 38 12.33 -3.53 -25.96
C ALA A 38 12.14 -4.80 -25.13
N ARG A 39 11.16 -4.78 -24.22
CA ARG A 39 10.76 -5.96 -23.45
C ARG A 39 10.53 -7.08 -24.47
N PRO A 40 11.17 -8.26 -24.35
CA PRO A 40 10.90 -9.35 -25.26
C PRO A 40 9.41 -9.67 -25.21
N ALA A 41 8.82 -9.88 -26.39
CA ALA A 41 7.46 -10.37 -26.48
C ALA A 41 7.32 -11.61 -25.57
N PRO A 42 6.18 -11.82 -24.89
CA PRO A 42 5.98 -12.99 -24.08
C PRO A 42 6.25 -14.22 -24.95
N SER A 43 7.29 -14.98 -24.58
CA SER A 43 7.64 -16.20 -25.29
C SER A 43 6.46 -17.16 -25.12
N ALA A 44 6.01 -17.72 -26.22
CA ALA A 44 5.14 -18.87 -26.17
C ALA A 44 5.78 -19.90 -25.25
N ASP A 45 5.05 -20.31 -24.21
CA ASP A 45 5.37 -21.35 -23.23
C ASP A 45 6.86 -21.51 -22.91
N PRO A 46 7.37 -20.94 -21.78
CA PRO A 46 8.77 -21.09 -21.40
C PRO A 46 9.17 -22.55 -21.15
N TYR A 47 8.23 -23.48 -21.09
CA TYR A 47 8.47 -24.90 -20.92
C TYR A 47 8.49 -25.70 -22.25
N ALA A 48 8.16 -25.05 -23.36
CA ALA A 48 8.11 -25.74 -24.66
C ALA A 48 9.47 -26.03 -25.31
N THR A 49 10.58 -25.45 -24.83
CA THR A 49 11.87 -25.44 -25.50
C THR A 49 13.00 -26.17 -24.78
N ASN A 50 12.78 -26.78 -23.62
CA ASN A 50 13.82 -27.50 -22.89
C ASN A 50 13.57 -29.02 -22.84
N ALA A 51 13.27 -29.64 -23.99
CA ALA A 51 13.44 -31.06 -24.11
C ALA A 51 14.96 -31.35 -24.09
N VAL A 52 15.47 -31.75 -22.95
CA VAL A 52 16.82 -32.32 -22.84
C VAL A 52 16.79 -33.63 -23.63
N PRO A 53 17.62 -33.83 -24.67
CA PRO A 53 17.67 -35.08 -25.39
C PRO A 53 18.02 -36.20 -24.41
N GLY A 54 17.12 -37.18 -24.25
CA GLY A 54 17.31 -38.31 -23.34
C GLY A 54 16.63 -38.18 -21.97
N ALA A 55 15.95 -37.09 -21.68
CA ALA A 55 15.05 -37.05 -20.52
C ALA A 55 13.83 -37.93 -20.84
N THR A 56 13.64 -38.99 -20.08
CA THR A 56 12.36 -39.70 -20.03
C THR A 56 11.34 -38.72 -19.53
N THR A 57 10.54 -38.16 -20.44
CA THR A 57 9.32 -37.47 -20.07
C THR A 57 8.46 -38.52 -19.37
N PHE A 58 8.30 -38.36 -18.05
CA PHE A 58 7.17 -38.97 -17.39
C PHE A 58 5.95 -38.24 -17.93
N PRO A 59 5.10 -38.87 -18.73
CA PRO A 59 3.82 -38.30 -19.01
C PRO A 59 3.07 -38.40 -17.70
N LEU A 60 3.00 -37.29 -16.95
CA LEU A 60 1.88 -37.05 -16.07
C LEU A 60 0.68 -36.93 -17.02
N ALA A 61 0.17 -38.09 -17.48
CA ALA A 61 -1.14 -38.11 -18.06
C ALA A 61 -2.07 -37.58 -17.00
N ALA A 62 -2.62 -36.39 -17.25
CA ALA A 62 -3.71 -35.88 -16.43
C ALA A 62 -4.75 -37.03 -16.36
N PRO A 63 -5.24 -37.36 -15.16
CA PRO A 63 -6.28 -38.38 -15.05
C PRO A 63 -7.38 -38.05 -16.04
N ALA A 64 -7.81 -39.04 -16.80
CA ALA A 64 -8.83 -38.86 -17.83
C ALA A 64 -10.04 -38.19 -17.21
N GLY A 65 -10.38 -36.99 -17.69
CA GLY A 65 -11.50 -36.18 -17.15
C GLY A 65 -11.09 -34.92 -16.39
N VAL A 66 -9.80 -34.64 -16.19
CA VAL A 66 -9.36 -33.34 -15.65
C VAL A 66 -9.03 -32.45 -16.84
N ASP A 67 -9.88 -31.45 -17.07
CA ASP A 67 -9.56 -30.37 -18.00
C ASP A 67 -8.37 -29.60 -17.41
N SER A 68 -7.21 -29.70 -18.05
CA SER A 68 -6.00 -28.96 -17.63
C SER A 68 -6.16 -27.45 -17.72
N LYS A 69 -7.23 -26.97 -18.32
CA LYS A 69 -7.65 -25.57 -18.32
C LYS A 69 -8.64 -25.22 -17.21
N ALA A 70 -9.26 -26.22 -16.59
CA ALA A 70 -10.01 -26.03 -15.37
C ALA A 70 -9.00 -25.91 -14.24
N ARG A 71 -8.38 -24.72 -14.13
CA ARG A 71 -7.55 -24.38 -13.00
C ARG A 71 -8.38 -24.56 -11.74
N ASP A 72 -8.10 -25.67 -11.06
CA ASP A 72 -8.52 -25.93 -9.70
C ASP A 72 -9.91 -25.42 -9.33
N THR A 73 -10.91 -25.85 -10.07
CA THR A 73 -12.24 -25.88 -9.48
C THR A 73 -12.11 -26.83 -8.30
N ALA A 74 -12.00 -26.28 -7.11
CA ALA A 74 -12.16 -27.06 -5.90
C ALA A 74 -13.39 -27.95 -6.11
N PRO A 75 -13.31 -29.25 -5.78
CA PRO A 75 -14.44 -30.14 -5.97
C PRO A 75 -15.69 -29.48 -5.40
N ALA A 76 -16.74 -29.46 -6.20
CA ALA A 76 -18.01 -28.89 -5.77
C ALA A 76 -18.38 -29.51 -4.43
N GLY A 77 -18.34 -28.73 -3.38
CA GLY A 77 -18.69 -29.15 -2.03
C GLY A 77 -17.56 -29.15 -1.00
N ALA A 78 -16.28 -29.08 -1.37
CA ALA A 78 -15.22 -29.22 -0.38
C ALA A 78 -14.73 -27.90 0.23
N ALA A 79 -14.75 -26.82 -0.49
CA ALA A 79 -14.13 -25.60 -0.01
C ALA A 79 -15.05 -24.36 -0.04
N ASN A 80 -16.04 -24.38 -0.84
CA ASN A 80 -16.88 -23.21 -1.04
C ASN A 80 -18.32 -23.49 -0.66
N GLN A 81 -18.50 -23.79 0.56
CA GLN A 81 -19.81 -23.59 1.17
C GLN A 81 -20.08 -22.09 1.17
N GLY A 82 -20.64 -21.61 0.12
CA GLY A 82 -20.78 -20.22 -0.18
C GLY A 82 -19.63 -19.70 -1.04
N ALA A 83 -19.48 -20.29 -2.23
CA ALA A 83 -18.51 -19.85 -3.21
C ALA A 83 -18.60 -18.35 -3.38
N PHE A 84 -17.46 -17.68 -3.14
CA PHE A 84 -17.29 -16.31 -3.53
C PHE A 84 -17.48 -16.24 -5.05
N ASP A 85 -18.60 -15.70 -5.50
CA ASP A 85 -18.79 -15.39 -6.91
C ASP A 85 -18.15 -14.04 -7.21
N ALA A 86 -16.94 -14.09 -7.74
CA ALA A 86 -16.20 -12.90 -8.12
C ALA A 86 -16.92 -12.03 -9.14
N ALA A 87 -17.76 -12.62 -9.99
CA ALA A 87 -18.54 -11.88 -10.97
C ALA A 87 -19.74 -11.17 -10.36
N ALA A 88 -20.33 -11.77 -9.35
CA ALA A 88 -21.44 -11.20 -8.59
C ALA A 88 -20.98 -10.28 -7.45
N TRP A 89 -19.74 -10.41 -7.00
CA TRP A 89 -19.20 -9.60 -5.92
C TRP A 89 -19.00 -8.16 -6.35
N LYS A 90 -19.90 -7.32 -5.94
CA LYS A 90 -19.82 -5.87 -6.11
C LYS A 90 -19.33 -5.25 -4.81
N PHE A 91 -18.02 -5.20 -4.63
CA PHE A 91 -17.45 -4.53 -3.48
C PHE A 91 -17.78 -3.05 -3.57
N GLY A 92 -18.62 -2.57 -2.73
CA GLY A 92 -19.00 -1.17 -2.72
C GLY A 92 -20.39 -0.84 -3.20
N ALA A 93 -21.02 -1.63 -4.06
CA ALA A 93 -22.44 -1.49 -4.27
C ALA A 93 -23.15 -1.98 -3.02
N ALA A 94 -23.61 -1.10 -2.17
CA ALA A 94 -24.42 -1.26 -0.95
C ALA A 94 -24.65 -2.71 -0.53
N THR A 95 -23.70 -3.39 0.30
CA THR A 95 -23.81 -4.61 -0.15
C THR A 95 -23.55 -5.67 0.84
N ALA A 96 -24.63 -6.34 1.01
CA ALA A 96 -24.60 -7.64 1.62
C ALA A 96 -23.57 -8.49 0.87
N PRO A 97 -22.66 -9.16 1.58
CA PRO A 97 -21.77 -10.12 0.95
C PRO A 97 -22.58 -11.17 0.20
N PRO A 98 -22.02 -11.78 -0.84
CA PRO A 98 -22.67 -12.86 -1.56
C PRO A 98 -23.14 -13.95 -0.59
N PRO A 99 -24.21 -14.66 -0.92
CA PRO A 99 -24.67 -15.78 -0.10
C PRO A 99 -23.52 -16.75 0.20
N GLY A 100 -23.30 -17.02 1.47
CA GLY A 100 -22.24 -17.91 1.94
C GLY A 100 -20.88 -17.27 2.20
N ALA A 101 -20.69 -15.98 1.94
CA ALA A 101 -19.49 -15.28 2.36
C ALA A 101 -19.35 -15.29 3.89
N LYS A 102 -18.16 -15.61 4.37
CA LYS A 102 -17.87 -15.71 5.81
C LYS A 102 -17.05 -14.51 6.26
N LEU A 103 -17.68 -13.35 6.29
CA LEU A 103 -17.04 -12.11 6.67
C LEU A 103 -16.82 -12.03 8.17
N TRP A 104 -15.58 -11.69 8.54
CA TRP A 104 -15.25 -11.35 9.91
C TRP A 104 -14.28 -10.15 10.00
N ASN A 105 -13.61 -9.77 8.88
CA ASN A 105 -12.75 -8.60 8.83
C ASN A 105 -13.57 -7.32 9.06
N PRO A 106 -13.40 -6.63 10.21
CA PRO A 106 -14.24 -5.47 10.55
C PRO A 106 -14.05 -4.30 9.57
N ALA A 107 -12.84 -4.12 9.02
CA ALA A 107 -12.61 -3.07 8.03
C ALA A 107 -13.39 -3.36 6.73
N LYS A 108 -13.40 -4.63 6.28
CA LYS A 108 -14.17 -5.03 5.10
C LYS A 108 -15.67 -4.89 5.33
N ILE A 109 -16.17 -5.36 6.47
CA ILE A 109 -17.57 -5.23 6.86
C ILE A 109 -17.99 -3.76 6.85
N LYS A 110 -17.22 -2.89 7.48
CA LYS A 110 -17.50 -1.45 7.57
C LYS A 110 -17.54 -0.80 6.18
N LEU A 111 -16.59 -1.14 5.30
CA LEU A 111 -16.61 -0.68 3.91
C LEU A 111 -17.85 -1.13 3.16
N GLN A 112 -18.25 -2.39 3.30
CA GLN A 112 -19.46 -2.93 2.63
C GLN A 112 -20.73 -2.25 3.10
N GLN A 113 -20.79 -1.87 4.37
CA GLN A 113 -21.92 -1.14 4.94
C GLN A 113 -21.94 0.35 4.56
N GLY A 114 -21.04 0.80 3.70
CA GLY A 114 -20.95 2.20 3.29
C GLY A 114 -20.16 3.10 4.25
N GLY A 115 -19.53 2.51 5.27
CA GLY A 115 -18.72 3.23 6.23
C GLY A 115 -17.36 3.67 5.67
N LYS A 116 -16.73 4.61 6.37
CA LYS A 116 -15.39 5.12 6.06
C LYS A 116 -14.35 4.41 6.92
N VAL A 117 -13.33 3.81 6.31
CA VAL A 117 -12.21 3.16 7.02
C VAL A 117 -10.94 3.99 6.93
N THR A 118 -10.13 3.94 7.97
CA THR A 118 -8.89 4.71 8.06
C THR A 118 -7.74 3.80 8.50
N GLY A 119 -6.66 3.80 7.73
CA GLY A 119 -5.41 3.13 8.05
C GLY A 119 -4.39 4.10 8.62
N GLY A 120 -3.91 3.85 9.84
CA GLY A 120 -2.76 4.56 10.40
C GLY A 120 -1.47 4.05 9.74
N THR A 121 -0.62 4.93 9.23
CA THR A 121 0.59 4.51 8.52
C THR A 121 1.71 4.19 9.50
N LEU A 122 2.29 3.00 9.37
CA LEU A 122 3.51 2.60 10.06
C LEU A 122 4.65 2.63 9.04
N PHE A 123 5.44 3.70 9.05
CA PHE A 123 6.39 3.98 7.99
C PHE A 123 7.80 3.41 8.24
N GLY A 124 8.34 3.51 9.41
CA GLY A 124 9.73 3.10 9.68
C GLY A 124 9.91 2.28 10.97
N ALA A 125 8.92 2.25 11.86
CA ALA A 125 9.05 1.53 13.10
C ALA A 125 8.99 0.01 12.89
N THR A 126 9.92 -0.69 13.54
CA THR A 126 9.97 -2.17 13.59
C THR A 126 9.64 -2.71 14.98
N ASP A 127 9.40 -1.81 15.95
CA ASP A 127 9.06 -2.17 17.30
C ASP A 127 7.59 -2.62 17.41
N PRO A 128 7.32 -3.83 17.87
CA PRO A 128 5.96 -4.31 18.06
C PRO A 128 5.11 -3.44 18.99
N SER A 129 5.70 -2.74 19.96
CA SER A 129 4.95 -1.89 20.88
C SER A 129 4.35 -0.67 20.16
N VAL A 130 5.06 -0.10 19.18
CA VAL A 130 4.58 1.00 18.36
C VAL A 130 3.40 0.53 17.50
N TYR A 131 3.54 -0.63 16.86
CA TYR A 131 2.44 -1.24 16.11
C TYR A 131 1.21 -1.46 16.99
N CYS A 132 1.39 -2.08 18.16
CA CYS A 132 0.30 -2.36 19.09
C CYS A 132 -0.40 -1.10 19.59
N ALA A 133 0.36 -0.05 19.89
CA ALA A 133 -0.20 1.22 20.31
C ALA A 133 -1.08 1.82 19.20
N MET A 134 -0.59 1.85 17.95
CA MET A 134 -1.36 2.35 16.82
C MET A 134 -2.57 1.47 16.51
N ALA A 135 -2.42 0.15 16.53
CA ALA A 135 -3.50 -0.79 16.22
C ALA A 135 -4.66 -0.75 17.24
N ASN A 136 -4.43 -0.20 18.42
CA ASN A 136 -5.45 0.01 19.45
C ASN A 136 -5.91 1.48 19.58
N ALA A 137 -5.35 2.40 18.79
CA ALA A 137 -5.66 3.83 18.87
C ALA A 137 -6.97 4.23 18.19
N GLY A 138 -7.66 3.31 17.49
CA GLY A 138 -8.95 3.58 16.85
C GLY A 138 -8.94 3.58 15.33
N TYR A 139 -7.84 3.20 14.71
CA TYR A 139 -7.78 2.92 13.27
C TYR A 139 -8.55 1.64 12.93
N ASP A 140 -9.02 1.53 11.70
CA ASP A 140 -9.68 0.33 11.20
C ASP A 140 -8.65 -0.72 10.73
N PHE A 141 -7.51 -0.26 10.24
CA PHE A 141 -6.36 -1.09 9.88
C PHE A 141 -5.05 -0.32 10.08
N ILE A 142 -3.94 -1.03 10.10
CA ILE A 142 -2.62 -0.40 10.09
C ILE A 142 -2.01 -0.58 8.71
N TRP A 143 -1.75 0.54 8.06
CA TRP A 143 -1.05 0.60 6.78
C TRP A 143 0.45 0.45 7.02
N THR A 144 0.96 -0.78 7.02
CA THR A 144 2.40 -1.03 7.08
C THR A 144 3.01 -0.69 5.73
N GLU A 145 3.95 0.22 5.72
CA GLU A 145 4.58 0.69 4.50
C GLU A 145 5.79 -0.17 4.13
N MET A 146 5.80 -0.76 2.93
CA MET A 146 6.92 -1.57 2.44
C MET A 146 7.51 -1.07 1.12
N GLN A 147 6.85 -0.12 0.45
CA GLN A 147 7.35 0.42 -0.83
C GLN A 147 8.51 1.40 -0.61
N HIS A 148 8.44 2.24 0.40
CA HIS A 148 9.44 3.26 0.69
C HIS A 148 10.19 3.00 1.98
N ASP A 149 10.16 1.76 2.46
CA ASP A 149 10.82 1.32 3.67
C ASP A 149 11.74 0.13 3.37
N GLN A 150 12.71 -0.08 4.24
CA GLN A 150 13.74 -1.13 4.11
C GLN A 150 13.49 -2.30 5.06
N ARG A 151 12.27 -2.44 5.60
CA ARG A 151 11.92 -3.54 6.51
C ARG A 151 11.87 -4.87 5.79
N GLU A 152 12.20 -5.91 6.54
CA GLU A 152 12.07 -7.29 6.11
C GLU A 152 10.71 -7.87 6.55
N TRP A 153 10.17 -8.79 5.75
CA TRP A 153 8.90 -9.47 6.07
C TRP A 153 8.88 -10.14 7.45
N GLN A 154 10.04 -10.61 7.93
CA GLN A 154 10.15 -11.15 9.29
C GLN A 154 9.84 -10.12 10.38
N ALA A 155 10.28 -8.88 10.20
CA ALA A 155 9.99 -7.81 11.14
C ALA A 155 8.49 -7.47 11.14
N VAL A 156 7.88 -7.39 9.96
CA VAL A 156 6.44 -7.17 9.79
C VAL A 156 5.63 -8.27 10.46
N ALA A 157 5.91 -9.52 10.15
CA ALA A 157 5.21 -10.67 10.74
C ALA A 157 5.36 -10.73 12.26
N ARG A 158 6.51 -10.35 12.79
CA ARG A 158 6.74 -10.27 14.24
C ARG A 158 5.89 -9.18 14.88
N MET A 159 5.83 -7.97 14.28
CA MET A 159 5.00 -6.88 14.80
C MET A 159 3.53 -7.29 14.86
N TRP A 160 3.01 -7.82 13.77
CA TRP A 160 1.60 -8.21 13.70
C TRP A 160 1.25 -9.33 14.69
N ARG A 161 2.11 -10.35 14.82
CA ARG A 161 1.93 -11.45 15.79
C ARG A 161 1.89 -11.02 17.26
N THR A 162 2.49 -9.88 17.57
CA THR A 162 2.53 -9.39 18.95
C THR A 162 1.15 -8.90 19.41
N CYS A 163 0.32 -8.41 18.49
CA CYS A 163 -1.02 -7.92 18.81
C CYS A 163 -2.09 -8.53 17.89
N PRO A 164 -2.29 -9.85 17.92
CA PRO A 164 -3.19 -10.54 17.00
C PRO A 164 -4.67 -10.22 17.22
N THR A 165 -5.01 -9.69 18.40
CA THR A 165 -6.38 -9.30 18.77
C THR A 165 -6.58 -7.79 18.83
N ALA A 166 -5.67 -7.01 18.23
CA ALA A 166 -5.82 -5.57 18.14
C ALA A 166 -7.10 -5.20 17.39
N LYS A 167 -7.63 -4.01 17.67
CA LYS A 167 -8.86 -3.52 17.03
C LYS A 167 -8.68 -3.29 15.53
N ALA A 168 -7.55 -2.71 15.15
CA ALA A 168 -7.20 -2.53 13.75
C ALA A 168 -6.64 -3.83 13.16
N VAL A 169 -7.06 -4.17 11.96
CA VAL A 169 -6.52 -5.33 11.24
C VAL A 169 -5.17 -5.01 10.57
N PRO A 170 -4.31 -6.02 10.35
CA PRO A 170 -3.08 -5.83 9.61
C PRO A 170 -3.36 -5.42 8.16
N GLY A 171 -2.72 -4.36 7.73
CA GLY A 171 -2.70 -3.91 6.35
C GLY A 171 -1.28 -3.60 5.91
N VAL A 172 -1.05 -3.62 4.61
CA VAL A 172 0.27 -3.34 4.04
C VAL A 172 0.16 -2.74 2.66
N ARG A 173 1.03 -1.80 2.34
CA ARG A 173 1.38 -1.50 0.96
C ARG A 173 2.63 -2.29 0.62
N VAL A 174 2.52 -3.22 -0.33
CA VAL A 174 3.66 -4.01 -0.80
C VAL A 174 4.66 -3.15 -1.57
N ALA A 175 5.90 -3.63 -1.67
CA ALA A 175 6.96 -2.88 -2.32
C ALA A 175 6.71 -2.71 -3.83
N TYR A 176 6.21 -3.75 -4.47
CA TYR A 176 6.02 -3.80 -5.92
C TYR A 176 4.77 -4.62 -6.27
N THR A 177 4.30 -4.45 -7.51
CA THR A 177 3.33 -5.32 -8.16
C THR A 177 4.02 -6.63 -8.55
N ASP A 178 4.13 -7.54 -7.60
CA ASP A 178 4.91 -8.77 -7.70
C ASP A 178 4.27 -9.90 -6.91
N GLU A 179 4.23 -11.11 -7.49
CA GLU A 179 3.61 -12.29 -6.89
C GLU A 179 4.23 -12.65 -5.52
N ARG A 180 5.56 -12.57 -5.42
CA ARG A 180 6.28 -12.90 -4.19
C ARG A 180 5.96 -11.93 -3.05
N GLU A 181 5.91 -10.64 -3.35
CA GLU A 181 5.57 -9.62 -2.36
C GLU A 181 4.14 -9.81 -1.85
N ILE A 182 3.20 -10.06 -2.75
CA ILE A 182 1.80 -10.32 -2.40
C ILE A 182 1.67 -11.61 -1.59
N GLN A 183 2.35 -12.69 -1.99
CA GLN A 183 2.35 -13.95 -1.25
C GLN A 183 2.89 -13.76 0.17
N HIS A 184 4.03 -13.07 0.34
CA HIS A 184 4.62 -12.80 1.65
C HIS A 184 3.71 -11.94 2.53
N ALA A 185 3.10 -10.90 1.95
CA ALA A 185 2.16 -10.04 2.66
C ALA A 185 0.99 -10.83 3.26
N LEU A 186 0.38 -11.67 2.45
CA LEU A 186 -0.79 -12.45 2.85
C LEU A 186 -0.42 -13.59 3.81
N ASP A 187 0.73 -14.23 3.63
CA ASP A 187 1.22 -15.26 4.55
C ASP A 187 1.69 -14.67 5.87
N ALA A 188 2.18 -13.42 5.88
CA ALA A 188 2.44 -12.69 7.11
C ALA A 188 1.16 -12.29 7.85
N GLY A 189 -0.01 -12.21 7.20
CA GLY A 189 -1.28 -11.95 7.86
C GLY A 189 -2.04 -10.72 7.38
N ALA A 190 -1.70 -10.13 6.23
CA ALA A 190 -2.41 -8.97 5.71
C ALA A 190 -3.89 -9.26 5.43
N LEU A 191 -4.74 -8.35 5.85
CA LEU A 191 -6.18 -8.34 5.60
C LEU A 191 -6.61 -7.12 4.76
N VAL A 192 -5.77 -6.10 4.69
CA VAL A 192 -5.85 -5.01 3.73
C VAL A 192 -4.57 -5.02 2.93
N LEU A 193 -4.67 -5.32 1.66
CA LEU A 193 -3.53 -5.38 0.73
C LEU A 193 -3.61 -4.20 -0.23
N VAL A 194 -2.60 -3.37 -0.22
CA VAL A 194 -2.47 -2.22 -1.12
C VAL A 194 -1.32 -2.48 -2.08
N VAL A 195 -1.62 -2.45 -3.37
CA VAL A 195 -0.65 -2.70 -4.43
C VAL A 195 -0.39 -1.40 -5.19
N PRO A 196 0.87 -0.91 -5.20
CA PRO A 196 1.22 0.35 -5.86
C PRO A 196 1.28 0.19 -7.38
N THR A 197 1.21 1.29 -8.09
CA THR A 197 1.55 1.44 -9.52
C THR A 197 0.91 0.36 -10.41
N VAL A 198 -0.40 0.24 -10.33
CA VAL A 198 -1.16 -0.66 -11.21
C VAL A 198 -1.63 0.14 -12.41
N ASP A 199 -1.01 -0.08 -13.56
CA ASP A 199 -1.19 0.73 -14.76
C ASP A 199 -2.06 0.08 -15.83
N THR A 200 -2.16 -1.26 -15.82
CA THR A 200 -2.88 -2.01 -16.84
C THR A 200 -3.93 -2.96 -16.24
N VAL A 201 -4.88 -3.36 -17.07
CA VAL A 201 -5.88 -4.38 -16.68
C VAL A 201 -5.24 -5.74 -16.47
N GLU A 202 -4.22 -6.05 -17.23
CA GLU A 202 -3.45 -7.28 -17.15
C GLU A 202 -2.75 -7.37 -15.79
N GLU A 203 -2.06 -6.32 -15.37
CA GLU A 203 -1.47 -6.24 -14.02
C GLU A 203 -2.53 -6.38 -12.91
N ALA A 204 -3.66 -5.70 -13.06
CA ALA A 204 -4.76 -5.82 -12.09
C ALA A 204 -5.29 -7.27 -11.98
N ARG A 205 -5.37 -8.00 -13.11
CA ARG A 205 -5.75 -9.42 -13.14
C ARG A 205 -4.70 -10.31 -12.47
N GLU A 206 -3.43 -10.09 -12.78
CA GLU A 206 -2.31 -10.80 -12.14
C GLU A 206 -2.32 -10.59 -10.63
N VAL A 207 -2.50 -9.35 -10.17
CA VAL A 207 -2.63 -9.04 -8.74
C VAL A 207 -3.80 -9.79 -8.08
N VAL A 208 -4.94 -9.86 -8.74
CA VAL A 208 -6.10 -10.63 -8.26
C VAL A 208 -5.75 -12.12 -8.20
N GLU A 209 -5.12 -12.66 -9.24
CA GLU A 209 -4.70 -14.07 -9.27
C GLU A 209 -3.74 -14.42 -8.13
N TRP A 210 -2.81 -13.54 -7.80
CA TRP A 210 -1.84 -13.74 -6.73
C TRP A 210 -2.41 -13.50 -5.33
N THR A 211 -3.45 -12.69 -5.23
CA THR A 211 -4.09 -12.34 -3.94
C THR A 211 -5.00 -13.45 -3.43
N TYR A 212 -5.76 -14.06 -4.31
CA TYR A 212 -6.85 -14.96 -3.92
C TYR A 212 -6.54 -16.43 -4.19
N PHE A 213 -7.05 -17.27 -3.32
CA PHE A 213 -7.06 -18.71 -3.57
C PHE A 213 -8.06 -19.08 -4.67
N PRO A 214 -7.88 -20.24 -5.34
CA PRO A 214 -8.89 -20.76 -6.24
C PRO A 214 -10.29 -20.83 -5.59
N PRO A 215 -11.37 -20.55 -6.34
CA PRO A 215 -11.42 -20.39 -7.79
C PRO A 215 -11.20 -18.95 -8.28
N LEU A 216 -11.09 -17.96 -7.39
CA LEU A 216 -10.96 -16.56 -7.77
C LEU A 216 -9.56 -16.21 -8.29
N GLY A 217 -8.54 -16.81 -7.73
CA GLY A 217 -7.14 -16.64 -8.11
C GLY A 217 -6.37 -17.94 -8.09
N ARG A 218 -5.04 -17.82 -8.08
CA ARG A 218 -4.11 -18.97 -8.08
C ARG A 218 -3.09 -18.92 -6.94
N ARG A 219 -3.37 -18.15 -5.88
CA ARG A 219 -2.46 -18.03 -4.74
C ARG A 219 -2.07 -19.39 -4.21
N SER A 220 -0.76 -19.60 -4.01
CA SER A 220 -0.23 -20.82 -3.43
C SER A 220 -0.67 -20.99 -1.97
N ASN A 221 -1.01 -22.23 -1.60
CA ASN A 221 -1.37 -22.58 -0.23
C ASN A 221 -0.13 -23.08 0.52
N GLY A 222 0.55 -22.21 1.21
CA GLY A 222 1.86 -22.44 1.84
C GLY A 222 1.83 -22.99 3.26
N GLY A 223 0.79 -23.61 3.72
CA GLY A 223 0.83 -24.32 5.01
C GLY A 223 0.59 -23.48 6.27
N GLY A 224 -0.08 -22.38 6.18
CA GLY A 224 -0.54 -21.62 7.33
C GLY A 224 -0.05 -20.18 7.34
N GLN A 225 -0.93 -19.31 7.75
CA GLN A 225 -0.62 -17.92 7.96
C GLN A 225 0.05 -17.73 9.32
N ALA A 226 0.91 -16.71 9.43
CA ALA A 226 1.66 -16.43 10.65
C ALA A 226 0.79 -16.26 11.93
N PHE A 227 -0.49 -15.97 11.77
CA PHE A 227 -1.45 -15.79 12.88
C PHE A 227 -2.61 -16.76 12.86
N GLU A 228 -2.55 -17.81 12.07
CA GLU A 228 -3.71 -18.66 11.82
C GLU A 228 -4.46 -19.03 13.11
N ALA A 229 -3.75 -19.46 14.13
CA ALA A 229 -4.39 -19.83 15.40
C ALA A 229 -5.02 -18.65 16.13
N ALA A 230 -4.37 -17.48 16.12
CA ALA A 230 -4.81 -16.32 16.89
C ALA A 230 -5.91 -15.51 16.18
N MET A 231 -5.79 -15.35 14.86
CA MET A 231 -6.74 -14.55 14.08
C MET A 231 -7.87 -15.37 13.48
N TRP A 232 -7.59 -16.62 13.11
CA TRP A 232 -8.50 -17.45 12.33
C TRP A 232 -9.10 -18.62 13.10
N GLY A 233 -8.54 -18.95 14.26
CA GLY A 233 -9.01 -20.10 15.05
C GLY A 233 -10.47 -20.04 15.48
N GLY A 234 -11.00 -18.83 15.69
CA GLY A 234 -12.40 -18.61 16.02
C GLY A 234 -13.32 -18.38 14.81
N VAL A 235 -12.77 -18.36 13.59
CA VAL A 235 -13.54 -18.10 12.38
C VAL A 235 -14.11 -19.39 11.83
N PRO A 236 -15.45 -19.52 11.68
CA PRO A 236 -16.05 -20.71 11.11
C PRO A 236 -15.51 -21.01 9.69
N GLY A 237 -14.93 -22.19 9.52
CA GLY A 237 -14.29 -22.62 8.28
C GLY A 237 -12.77 -22.36 8.22
N GLY A 238 -12.21 -21.63 9.17
CA GLY A 238 -10.77 -21.37 9.28
C GLY A 238 -10.21 -20.49 8.15
N TYR A 239 -8.90 -20.45 8.07
CA TYR A 239 -8.18 -19.57 7.16
C TYR A 239 -8.49 -19.85 5.68
N ARG A 240 -8.16 -21.07 5.22
CA ARG A 240 -8.24 -21.40 3.78
C ARG A 240 -9.63 -21.21 3.17
N ALA A 241 -10.67 -21.51 3.93
CA ALA A 241 -12.05 -21.44 3.43
C ALA A 241 -12.64 -20.03 3.45
N THR A 242 -12.03 -19.08 4.16
CA THR A 242 -12.61 -17.76 4.36
C THR A 242 -11.69 -16.60 4.00
N ALA A 243 -10.43 -16.87 3.65
CA ALA A 243 -9.45 -15.83 3.33
C ALA A 243 -9.92 -14.91 2.20
N ASN A 244 -10.40 -15.49 1.09
CA ASN A 244 -10.86 -14.72 -0.07
C ASN A 244 -11.97 -13.72 0.31
N ASP A 245 -12.87 -14.12 1.20
CA ASP A 245 -13.97 -13.26 1.64
C ASP A 245 -13.51 -12.10 2.52
N ASN A 246 -12.34 -12.21 3.14
CA ASN A 246 -11.89 -11.26 4.16
C ASN A 246 -10.76 -10.31 3.70
N ILE A 247 -10.13 -10.53 2.56
CA ILE A 247 -9.11 -9.63 2.04
C ILE A 247 -9.77 -8.40 1.41
N VAL A 248 -9.26 -7.22 1.76
CA VAL A 248 -9.55 -5.95 1.08
C VAL A 248 -8.38 -5.68 0.13
N LEU A 249 -8.61 -5.84 -1.17
CA LEU A 249 -7.61 -5.54 -2.19
C LEU A 249 -7.80 -4.12 -2.71
N VAL A 250 -6.76 -3.30 -2.56
CA VAL A 250 -6.72 -1.90 -3.01
C VAL A 250 -5.64 -1.75 -4.08
N LEU A 251 -5.99 -1.25 -5.25
CA LEU A 251 -5.04 -0.95 -6.32
C LEU A 251 -4.78 0.54 -6.40
N MET A 252 -3.51 0.96 -6.44
CA MET A 252 -3.15 2.37 -6.52
C MET A 252 -3.06 2.80 -7.98
N ILE A 253 -3.81 3.85 -8.28
CA ILE A 253 -3.80 4.54 -9.58
C ILE A 253 -3.02 5.83 -9.37
N GLU A 254 -1.81 5.88 -9.88
CA GLU A 254 -0.85 6.93 -9.55
C GLU A 254 -0.03 7.43 -10.73
N THR A 255 -0.22 6.86 -11.92
CA THR A 255 0.40 7.28 -13.17
C THR A 255 -0.63 7.75 -14.18
N LEU A 256 -0.20 8.45 -15.24
CA LEU A 256 -1.10 8.85 -16.34
C LEU A 256 -1.65 7.62 -17.10
N GLU A 257 -0.87 6.54 -17.20
CA GLU A 257 -1.33 5.30 -17.81
C GLU A 257 -2.39 4.62 -16.94
N GLY A 258 -2.13 4.50 -15.64
CA GLY A 258 -3.12 3.99 -14.70
C GLY A 258 -4.42 4.79 -14.70
N VAL A 259 -4.35 6.12 -14.74
CA VAL A 259 -5.54 6.99 -14.86
C VAL A 259 -6.31 6.71 -16.14
N LYS A 260 -5.63 6.57 -17.28
CA LYS A 260 -6.26 6.21 -18.55
C LYS A 260 -7.00 4.87 -18.48
N ASN A 261 -6.45 3.91 -17.77
CA ASN A 261 -6.97 2.56 -17.66
C ASN A 261 -7.86 2.34 -16.41
N ALA A 262 -8.01 3.35 -15.55
CA ALA A 262 -8.67 3.23 -14.23
C ALA A 262 -10.05 2.58 -14.29
N ALA A 263 -10.87 2.94 -15.28
CA ALA A 263 -12.22 2.39 -15.43
C ALA A 263 -12.23 0.88 -15.77
N ALA A 264 -11.22 0.39 -16.46
CA ALA A 264 -11.08 -1.03 -16.77
C ALA A 264 -10.43 -1.79 -15.61
N ILE A 265 -9.42 -1.21 -14.95
CA ILE A 265 -8.77 -1.74 -13.74
C ILE A 265 -9.81 -1.92 -12.62
N ALA A 266 -10.61 -0.90 -12.34
CA ALA A 266 -11.61 -0.94 -11.29
C ALA A 266 -12.68 -2.04 -11.48
N LYS A 267 -12.91 -2.48 -12.73
CA LYS A 267 -13.89 -3.54 -13.07
C LYS A 267 -13.32 -4.95 -12.95
N VAL A 268 -12.04 -5.12 -12.69
CA VAL A 268 -11.45 -6.46 -12.53
C VAL A 268 -12.08 -7.13 -11.31
N PRO A 269 -12.72 -8.31 -11.47
CA PRO A 269 -13.34 -9.02 -10.36
C PRO A 269 -12.32 -9.33 -9.26
N GLY A 270 -12.67 -9.06 -8.01
CA GLY A 270 -11.79 -9.22 -6.86
C GLY A 270 -11.17 -7.92 -6.36
N VAL A 271 -11.13 -6.86 -7.16
CA VAL A 271 -10.73 -5.53 -6.70
C VAL A 271 -11.76 -4.99 -5.72
N SER A 272 -11.32 -4.61 -4.53
CA SER A 272 -12.18 -4.06 -3.49
C SER A 272 -12.28 -2.54 -3.55
N ALA A 273 -11.18 -1.90 -3.89
CA ALA A 273 -11.06 -0.46 -3.99
C ALA A 273 -9.95 -0.05 -4.96
N ILE A 274 -10.06 1.17 -5.48
CA ILE A 274 -8.92 1.83 -6.11
C ILE A 274 -8.52 3.07 -5.29
N PHE A 275 -7.24 3.37 -5.28
CA PHE A 275 -6.68 4.48 -4.53
C PHE A 275 -6.17 5.55 -5.50
N ALA A 276 -6.75 6.75 -5.47
CA ALA A 276 -6.18 7.89 -6.15
C ALA A 276 -4.94 8.37 -5.37
N ALA A 277 -3.77 7.90 -5.78
CA ALA A 277 -2.51 8.08 -5.04
C ALA A 277 -1.95 9.48 -5.25
N SER A 278 -2.20 10.35 -4.30
CA SER A 278 -2.08 11.79 -4.44
C SER A 278 -0.64 12.29 -4.67
N GLY A 279 0.35 11.68 -4.03
CA GLY A 279 1.76 12.08 -4.15
C GLY A 279 2.34 11.74 -5.52
N ASP A 280 2.26 10.46 -5.87
CA ASP A 280 2.83 9.95 -7.11
C ASP A 280 2.04 10.39 -8.34
N LEU A 281 0.73 10.55 -8.23
CA LEU A 281 -0.07 11.14 -9.30
C LEU A 281 0.40 12.58 -9.62
N ALA A 282 0.75 13.37 -8.60
CA ALA A 282 1.33 14.69 -8.81
C ALA A 282 2.74 14.59 -9.41
N ASN A 283 3.56 13.67 -8.92
CA ASN A 283 4.94 13.47 -9.37
C ASN A 283 5.00 13.04 -10.85
N PHE A 284 4.22 12.03 -11.23
CA PHE A 284 4.24 11.48 -12.59
C PHE A 284 3.49 12.35 -13.61
N SER A 285 2.48 13.09 -13.20
CA SER A 285 1.77 14.00 -14.09
C SER A 285 2.45 15.36 -14.24
N GLY A 286 3.29 15.75 -13.28
CA GLY A 286 3.85 17.10 -13.18
C GLY A 286 2.84 18.17 -12.73
N TYR A 287 1.60 17.78 -12.41
CA TYR A 287 0.59 18.70 -11.92
C TYR A 287 0.67 18.83 -10.39
N ARG A 288 0.34 20.03 -9.89
CA ARG A 288 0.29 20.26 -8.44
C ARG A 288 -1.08 19.88 -7.89
N GLN A 289 -1.08 19.22 -6.73
CA GLN A 289 -2.31 18.91 -6.00
C GLN A 289 -3.18 20.17 -5.79
N GLY A 290 -4.48 20.02 -5.99
CA GLY A 290 -5.45 21.12 -5.89
C GLY A 290 -5.57 22.01 -7.12
N GLN A 291 -4.74 21.83 -8.15
CA GLN A 291 -4.90 22.54 -9.42
C GLN A 291 -5.91 21.83 -10.34
N PRO A 292 -6.58 22.55 -11.25
CA PRO A 292 -7.65 21.98 -12.10
C PRO A 292 -7.22 20.74 -12.89
N ASP A 293 -6.00 20.73 -13.42
CA ASP A 293 -5.50 19.59 -14.20
C ASP A 293 -5.27 18.36 -13.32
N TYR A 294 -4.73 18.55 -12.12
CA TYR A 294 -4.58 17.49 -11.14
C TYR A 294 -5.96 16.94 -10.68
N GLU A 295 -6.87 17.83 -10.33
CA GLU A 295 -8.21 17.44 -9.88
C GLU A 295 -8.99 16.71 -10.97
N ARG A 296 -8.76 17.01 -12.26
CA ARG A 296 -9.33 16.26 -13.37
C ARG A 296 -8.85 14.80 -13.36
N LEU A 297 -7.56 14.54 -13.09
CA LEU A 297 -7.04 13.16 -12.96
C LEU A 297 -7.70 12.43 -11.78
N VAL A 298 -7.82 13.10 -10.64
CA VAL A 298 -8.51 12.53 -9.47
C VAL A 298 -9.97 12.21 -9.80
N ASN A 299 -10.66 13.09 -10.53
CA ASN A 299 -12.04 12.86 -10.93
C ASN A 299 -12.19 11.67 -11.89
N ILE A 300 -11.23 11.44 -12.79
CA ILE A 300 -11.25 10.24 -13.65
C ILE A 300 -11.16 8.96 -12.81
N VAL A 301 -10.28 8.93 -11.80
CA VAL A 301 -10.16 7.79 -10.88
C VAL A 301 -11.44 7.64 -10.03
N HIS A 302 -11.99 8.76 -9.56
CA HIS A 302 -13.27 8.77 -8.84
C HIS A 302 -14.40 8.13 -9.68
N ASP A 303 -14.60 8.63 -10.90
CA ASP A 303 -15.66 8.15 -11.78
C ASP A 303 -15.47 6.67 -12.15
N ALA A 304 -14.20 6.23 -12.28
CA ALA A 304 -13.86 4.83 -12.49
C ALA A 304 -14.30 3.94 -11.31
N ALA A 305 -14.03 4.37 -10.08
CA ALA A 305 -14.46 3.64 -8.88
C ALA A 305 -15.99 3.53 -8.78
N ILE A 306 -16.66 4.66 -8.95
CA ILE A 306 -18.12 4.72 -8.87
C ILE A 306 -18.77 3.90 -9.99
N GLY A 307 -18.28 4.05 -11.23
CA GLY A 307 -18.78 3.30 -12.38
C GLY A 307 -18.56 1.78 -12.29
N ALA A 308 -17.55 1.35 -11.53
CA ALA A 308 -17.30 -0.07 -11.26
C ALA A 308 -18.02 -0.58 -9.99
N GLY A 309 -18.52 0.33 -9.14
CA GLY A 309 -19.13 -0.02 -7.86
C GLY A 309 -18.12 -0.48 -6.80
N VAL A 310 -16.83 -0.12 -6.95
CA VAL A 310 -15.78 -0.38 -5.97
C VAL A 310 -15.58 0.84 -5.06
N ARG A 311 -14.84 0.66 -3.97
CA ARG A 311 -14.54 1.74 -3.04
C ARG A 311 -13.43 2.64 -3.55
N LEU A 312 -13.51 3.91 -3.16
CA LEU A 312 -12.50 4.91 -3.52
C LEU A 312 -11.69 5.28 -2.28
N CYS A 313 -10.37 5.15 -2.41
CA CYS A 313 -9.41 5.47 -1.37
C CYS A 313 -8.60 6.73 -1.72
N GLY A 314 -8.08 7.39 -0.70
CA GLY A 314 -7.22 8.55 -0.83
C GLY A 314 -6.52 8.91 0.48
N PRO A 315 -5.74 9.99 0.51
CA PRO A 315 -5.18 10.49 1.77
C PRO A 315 -6.27 10.95 2.74
N LEU A 316 -6.03 10.85 4.03
CA LEU A 316 -7.00 11.25 5.07
C LEU A 316 -7.47 12.71 4.91
N ALA A 317 -6.65 13.58 4.34
CA ALA A 317 -7.03 14.96 4.03
C ALA A 317 -8.25 15.06 3.08
N TRP A 318 -8.55 13.99 2.34
CA TRP A 318 -9.69 13.95 1.42
C TRP A 318 -10.95 13.30 2.03
N ARG A 319 -10.97 13.07 3.34
CA ARG A 319 -12.08 12.38 4.02
C ARG A 319 -13.45 13.04 3.82
N ASP A 320 -13.46 14.34 3.53
CA ASP A 320 -14.67 15.12 3.32
C ASP A 320 -15.05 15.26 1.85
N ARG A 321 -14.24 14.71 0.93
CA ARG A 321 -14.60 14.62 -0.48
C ARG A 321 -15.72 13.58 -0.66
N PRO A 322 -16.64 13.82 -1.60
CA PRO A 322 -17.69 12.85 -1.94
C PRO A 322 -17.10 11.48 -2.29
N ASP A 323 -17.79 10.42 -1.87
CA ASP A 323 -17.54 9.02 -2.22
C ASP A 323 -16.22 8.40 -1.76
N PHE A 324 -15.28 9.21 -1.26
CA PHE A 324 -14.09 8.67 -0.62
C PHE A 324 -14.46 7.97 0.70
N SER A 325 -14.05 6.72 0.83
CA SER A 325 -14.42 5.87 1.97
C SER A 325 -13.28 5.07 2.58
N CYS A 326 -12.08 5.13 2.00
CA CYS A 326 -10.89 4.46 2.52
C CYS A 326 -9.71 5.44 2.54
N PHE A 327 -8.99 5.52 3.66
CA PHE A 327 -8.03 6.59 3.87
C PHE A 327 -6.70 6.12 4.43
N GLN A 328 -5.61 6.65 3.86
CA GLN A 328 -4.29 6.60 4.44
C GLN A 328 -4.09 7.80 5.38
N ALA A 329 -3.86 7.54 6.65
CA ALA A 329 -3.57 8.56 7.67
C ALA A 329 -2.06 8.81 7.81
N GLY A 330 -1.72 9.74 8.68
CA GLY A 330 -0.32 10.10 8.95
C GLY A 330 0.48 8.97 9.60
N SER A 331 1.81 9.08 9.46
CA SER A 331 2.76 8.11 10.02
C SER A 331 2.89 8.21 11.54
N GLU A 332 3.45 7.17 12.15
CA GLU A 332 3.80 7.12 13.56
C GLU A 332 4.67 8.31 13.98
N THR A 333 5.65 8.70 13.16
CA THR A 333 6.52 9.84 13.45
C THR A 333 5.76 11.17 13.45
N ALA A 334 4.83 11.34 12.50
CA ALA A 334 3.96 12.51 12.47
C ALA A 334 2.97 12.54 13.65
N LEU A 335 2.52 11.38 14.12
CA LEU A 335 1.65 11.25 15.29
C LEU A 335 2.42 11.63 16.58
N ILE A 336 3.65 11.12 16.73
CA ILE A 336 4.52 11.43 17.86
C ILE A 336 4.80 12.94 17.91
N ALA A 337 5.19 13.55 16.78
CA ALA A 337 5.47 14.98 16.71
C ALA A 337 4.25 15.84 17.11
N ARG A 338 3.05 15.47 16.59
CA ARG A 338 1.81 16.19 16.97
C ARG A 338 1.42 15.97 18.43
N GLY A 339 1.59 14.74 18.93
CA GLY A 339 1.34 14.42 20.34
C GLY A 339 2.23 15.26 21.27
N ALA A 340 3.54 15.27 21.00
CA ALA A 340 4.48 16.09 21.77
C ALA A 340 4.16 17.59 21.69
N ALA A 341 3.83 18.11 20.52
CA ALA A 341 3.45 19.51 20.36
C ALA A 341 2.17 19.87 21.14
N ALA A 342 1.19 18.97 21.15
CA ALA A 342 -0.05 19.15 21.91
C ALA A 342 0.22 19.14 23.42
N GLU A 343 1.04 18.21 23.91
CA GLU A 343 1.42 18.10 25.33
C GLU A 343 2.19 19.34 25.79
N LEU A 344 3.21 19.77 25.04
CA LEU A 344 4.00 20.95 25.36
C LEU A 344 3.16 22.21 25.26
N GLY A 345 2.24 22.33 24.31
CA GLY A 345 1.31 23.43 24.20
C GLY A 345 0.33 23.52 25.40
N ALA A 346 -0.13 22.38 25.90
CA ALA A 346 -0.97 22.29 27.08
C ALA A 346 -0.20 22.71 28.34
N LEU A 347 1.06 22.28 28.47
CA LEU A 347 1.93 22.72 29.60
C LEU A 347 2.24 24.22 29.57
N ALA A 348 2.51 24.78 28.41
CA ALA A 348 2.74 26.22 28.26
C ALA A 348 1.51 27.05 28.70
N ASN A 349 0.30 26.56 28.37
CA ASN A 349 -0.94 27.22 28.79
C ASN A 349 -1.21 27.10 30.29
N THR A 350 -0.75 26.04 30.95
CA THR A 350 -0.86 25.91 32.42
C THR A 350 0.21 26.68 33.16
N GLN A 351 1.40 26.83 32.61
CA GLN A 351 2.49 27.61 33.18
C GLN A 351 2.27 29.15 33.04
N GLY A 352 1.52 29.58 32.03
CA GLY A 352 1.13 31.00 31.89
C GLY A 352 0.16 31.51 32.98
N GLN A 353 -0.36 30.63 33.83
CA GLN A 353 -1.18 30.97 34.99
C GLN A 353 -0.43 30.91 36.33
N ALA A 354 0.77 30.32 36.35
CA ALA A 354 1.63 30.36 37.51
C ALA A 354 2.56 31.59 37.38
N GLU A 355 2.20 32.70 37.97
CA GLU A 355 3.15 33.77 38.24
C GLU A 355 4.34 33.17 38.99
N VAL A 356 5.46 33.00 38.31
CA VAL A 356 6.73 32.72 38.98
C VAL A 356 7.11 34.02 39.69
N GLY A 357 6.65 34.16 40.92
CA GLY A 357 7.12 35.19 41.79
C GLY A 357 8.66 35.14 41.86
N PRO A 358 9.35 36.29 41.95
CA PRO A 358 10.80 36.33 41.95
C PRO A 358 11.33 35.47 43.09
N LEU A 359 12.20 34.48 42.76
CA LEU A 359 12.94 33.71 43.77
C LEU A 359 13.64 34.69 44.72
N ALA A 360 13.14 34.79 45.96
CA ALA A 360 13.79 35.55 47.00
C ALA A 360 15.14 34.83 47.31
N VAL A 361 16.21 35.34 46.75
CA VAL A 361 17.56 34.95 47.13
C VAL A 361 17.81 35.53 48.50
N LYS A 362 17.80 34.70 49.55
CA LYS A 362 18.28 35.12 50.86
C LYS A 362 19.78 35.46 50.76
N PRO A 363 20.18 36.68 51.14
CA PRO A 363 21.61 36.98 51.24
C PRO A 363 22.22 36.13 52.37
N ARG A 364 23.40 35.58 52.13
CA ARG A 364 24.23 34.94 53.12
C ARG A 364 24.88 35.97 54.03
#